data_fe8627e8bb5611a7485aa93213b9fe13
#
_entry.id   fe8627e8bb5611a7485aa93213b9fe13
#
_cell.length_a   1.000
_cell.length_b   1.000
_cell.length_c   1.000
_cell.angle_alpha   90.00
_cell.angle_beta   90.00
_cell.angle_gamma   90.00
#
_symmetry.space_group_name_H-M   'P 1'
#
loop_
_entity.id
_entity.type
_entity.pdbx_description
1 polymer ?
#
loop_
_entity_poly.entity_id
_entity_poly.type
_entity_poly.pdbx_seq_one_letter_code
_entity_poly.pdbx_strand_id
1 'polypeptide(L)'
;MLATRTLIGIIVGSIIIGLGGFSLVNTLAPTISMNENFVIGSGDSASFSIPAPKNAPQYMMVVGDAFDLKLTSPGEGLNIPNTSYKKELILDWAHSEDGQTTILIQNTGASELEITANTNQTPDPFGITFDFMVITSGVIILGFSLGFTLRKPKGF
;
A
#
# COMPACT_ATOMS: atom_id res chain seq x y z
N MET A 1 -13.26 38.76 -19.95
CA MET A 1 -11.97 38.25 -19.45
C MET A 1 -12.22 37.65 -18.05
N LEU A 2 -11.79 36.42 -17.79
CA LEU A 2 -11.81 35.83 -16.44
C LEU A 2 -10.81 36.61 -15.55
N ALA A 3 -11.22 36.86 -14.30
CA ALA A 3 -10.31 37.46 -13.34
C ALA A 3 -9.12 36.53 -13.07
N THR A 4 -7.92 37.06 -12.92
CA THR A 4 -6.71 36.27 -12.68
C THR A 4 -6.88 35.28 -11.50
N ARG A 5 -7.57 35.69 -10.43
CA ARG A 5 -7.87 34.86 -9.26
C ARG A 5 -8.74 33.65 -9.61
N THR A 6 -9.74 33.86 -10.48
CA THR A 6 -10.60 32.76 -10.97
C THR A 6 -9.79 31.76 -11.80
N LEU A 7 -8.92 32.24 -12.67
CA LEU A 7 -8.07 31.40 -13.51
C LEU A 7 -7.14 30.52 -12.64
N ILE A 8 -6.50 31.15 -11.65
CA ILE A 8 -5.63 30.43 -10.70
C ILE A 8 -6.42 29.34 -9.96
N GLY A 9 -7.60 29.66 -9.45
CA GLY A 9 -8.42 28.70 -8.72
C GLY A 9 -8.89 27.53 -9.59
N ILE A 10 -9.22 27.77 -10.87
CA ILE A 10 -9.57 26.71 -11.83
C ILE A 10 -8.37 25.79 -12.07
N ILE A 11 -7.19 26.37 -12.32
CA ILE A 11 -5.97 25.57 -12.57
C ILE A 11 -5.62 24.73 -11.34
N VAL A 12 -5.56 25.33 -10.16
CA VAL A 12 -5.21 24.65 -8.91
C VAL A 12 -6.22 23.57 -8.57
N GLY A 13 -7.53 23.87 -8.63
CA GLY A 13 -8.59 22.90 -8.35
C GLY A 13 -8.55 21.72 -9.32
N SER A 14 -8.31 21.97 -10.61
CA SER A 14 -8.20 20.91 -11.62
C SER A 14 -6.98 20.00 -11.37
N ILE A 15 -5.84 20.58 -10.99
CA ILE A 15 -4.63 19.79 -10.65
C ILE A 15 -4.89 18.90 -9.44
N ILE A 16 -5.51 19.44 -8.39
CA ILE A 16 -5.84 18.68 -7.17
C ILE A 16 -6.79 17.52 -7.48
N ILE A 17 -7.86 17.78 -8.28
CA ILE A 17 -8.78 16.71 -8.70
C ILE A 17 -8.06 15.67 -9.55
N GLY A 18 -7.19 16.09 -10.46
CA GLY A 18 -6.42 15.19 -11.31
C GLY A 18 -5.49 14.27 -10.50
N LEU A 19 -4.78 14.83 -9.52
CA LEU A 19 -3.90 14.07 -8.64
C LEU A 19 -4.69 13.11 -7.74
N GLY A 20 -5.77 13.59 -7.11
CA GLY A 20 -6.63 12.75 -6.27
C GLY A 20 -7.34 11.66 -7.06
N GLY A 21 -7.80 11.95 -8.29
CA GLY A 21 -8.40 10.96 -9.18
C GLY A 21 -7.41 9.90 -9.65
N PHE A 22 -6.18 10.29 -9.98
CA PHE A 22 -5.11 9.35 -10.33
C PHE A 22 -4.75 8.45 -9.16
N SER A 23 -4.60 9.02 -7.95
CA SER A 23 -4.35 8.28 -6.73
C SER A 23 -5.49 7.28 -6.46
N LEU A 24 -6.73 7.73 -6.54
CA LEU A 24 -7.91 6.90 -6.31
C LEU A 24 -7.98 5.69 -7.26
N VAL A 25 -7.66 5.88 -8.54
CA VAL A 25 -7.63 4.77 -9.51
C VAL A 25 -6.61 3.70 -9.10
N ASN A 26 -5.44 4.12 -8.61
CA ASN A 26 -4.42 3.18 -8.11
C ASN A 26 -4.87 2.50 -6.81
N THR A 27 -5.53 3.24 -5.91
CA THR A 27 -6.02 2.72 -4.62
C THR A 27 -7.21 1.76 -4.80
N LEU A 28 -8.01 1.91 -5.86
CA LEU A 28 -9.11 0.99 -6.20
C LEU A 28 -8.66 -0.28 -6.92
N ALA A 29 -7.38 -0.43 -7.23
CA ALA A 29 -6.85 -1.69 -7.75
C ALA A 29 -7.15 -2.82 -6.74
N PRO A 30 -7.53 -4.04 -7.19
CA PRO A 30 -7.86 -5.14 -6.28
C PRO A 30 -6.67 -5.57 -5.41
N THR A 31 -5.45 -5.36 -5.91
CA THR A 31 -4.21 -5.60 -5.17
C THR A 31 -3.14 -4.59 -5.58
N ILE A 32 -2.27 -4.25 -4.64
CA ILE A 32 -1.04 -3.48 -4.87
C ILE A 32 0.12 -4.46 -4.76
N SER A 33 0.97 -4.52 -5.80
CA SER A 33 2.22 -5.27 -5.74
C SER A 33 3.27 -4.45 -5.01
N MET A 34 3.79 -5.00 -3.91
CA MET A 34 4.87 -4.41 -3.11
C MET A 34 6.12 -5.28 -3.24
N ASN A 35 7.23 -4.64 -3.54
CA ASN A 35 8.54 -5.28 -3.57
C ASN A 35 9.39 -4.66 -2.47
N GLU A 36 9.69 -5.44 -1.44
CA GLU A 36 10.32 -4.96 -0.22
C GLU A 36 11.55 -5.82 0.11
N ASN A 37 12.60 -5.15 0.59
CA ASN A 37 13.80 -5.78 1.08
C ASN A 37 14.01 -5.40 2.54
N PHE A 38 14.23 -6.40 3.39
CA PHE A 38 14.48 -6.23 4.80
C PHE A 38 15.80 -6.90 5.19
N VAL A 39 16.46 -6.34 6.19
CA VAL A 39 17.64 -6.93 6.81
C VAL A 39 17.37 -7.06 8.31
N ILE A 40 17.59 -8.25 8.85
CA ILE A 40 17.43 -8.56 10.28
C ILE A 40 18.80 -8.90 10.86
N GLY A 41 19.22 -8.16 11.89
CA GLY A 41 20.47 -8.40 12.60
C GLY A 41 20.52 -9.78 13.26
N SER A 42 21.73 -10.25 13.58
CA SER A 42 21.92 -11.51 14.31
C SER A 42 21.25 -11.46 15.68
N GLY A 43 20.42 -12.46 15.99
CA GLY A 43 19.66 -12.56 17.24
C GLY A 43 18.34 -11.77 17.26
N ASP A 44 18.09 -10.91 16.27
CA ASP A 44 16.87 -10.13 16.16
C ASP A 44 15.71 -10.93 15.54
N SER A 45 14.49 -10.44 15.73
CA SER A 45 13.28 -11.01 15.14
C SER A 45 12.42 -9.92 14.50
N ALA A 46 11.67 -10.31 13.46
CA ALA A 46 10.71 -9.46 12.81
C ALA A 46 9.39 -10.18 12.59
N SER A 47 8.30 -9.42 12.63
CA SER A 47 6.96 -9.91 12.32
C SER A 47 6.37 -9.09 11.19
N PHE A 48 5.85 -9.79 10.18
CA PHE A 48 5.24 -9.20 9.00
C PHE A 48 3.79 -9.64 8.90
N SER A 49 2.96 -8.77 8.37
CA SER A 49 1.55 -9.01 8.15
C SER A 49 1.18 -8.61 6.72
N ILE A 50 0.67 -9.55 5.94
CA ILE A 50 0.32 -9.36 4.53
C ILE A 50 -1.19 -9.53 4.37
N PRO A 51 -1.96 -8.43 4.38
CA PRO A 51 -3.39 -8.48 4.08
C PRO A 51 -3.60 -8.65 2.57
N ALA A 52 -4.28 -9.70 2.15
CA ALA A 52 -4.52 -9.95 0.75
C ALA A 52 -5.85 -10.67 0.49
N PRO A 53 -6.46 -10.49 -0.70
CA PRO A 53 -7.63 -11.22 -1.08
C PRO A 53 -7.28 -12.66 -1.48
N LYS A 54 -8.31 -13.48 -1.58
CA LYS A 54 -8.20 -14.84 -2.09
C LYS A 54 -7.51 -14.88 -3.46
N ASN A 55 -6.67 -15.88 -3.67
CA ASN A 55 -5.85 -16.11 -4.86
C ASN A 55 -4.77 -15.05 -5.13
N ALA A 56 -4.51 -14.11 -4.22
CA ALA A 56 -3.39 -13.19 -4.35
C ALA A 56 -2.07 -13.96 -4.22
N PRO A 57 -1.21 -13.97 -5.25
CA PRO A 57 0.08 -14.63 -5.19
C PRO A 57 1.05 -13.84 -4.31
N GLN A 58 1.85 -14.58 -3.54
CA GLN A 58 2.86 -14.06 -2.63
C GLN A 58 4.17 -14.77 -2.89
N TYR A 59 5.27 -14.04 -2.84
CA TYR A 59 6.61 -14.57 -2.99
C TYR A 59 7.52 -14.00 -1.90
N MET A 60 8.33 -14.84 -1.29
CA MET A 60 9.34 -14.42 -0.32
C MET A 60 10.60 -15.28 -0.44
N MET A 61 11.74 -14.64 -0.46
CA MET A 61 13.05 -15.27 -0.39
C MET A 61 13.75 -14.79 0.88
N VAL A 62 14.26 -15.72 1.64
CA VAL A 62 15.01 -15.47 2.88
C VAL A 62 16.39 -16.08 2.73
N VAL A 63 17.45 -15.28 2.96
CA VAL A 63 18.86 -15.69 2.83
C VAL A 63 19.60 -15.36 4.12
N GLY A 64 20.24 -16.34 4.72
CA GLY A 64 21.05 -16.17 5.94
C GLY A 64 21.65 -17.48 6.44
N ASP A 65 22.51 -17.41 7.45
CA ASP A 65 23.21 -18.60 7.98
C ASP A 65 22.25 -19.60 8.63
N ALA A 66 21.39 -19.10 9.51
CA ALA A 66 20.35 -19.87 10.19
C ALA A 66 19.22 -18.95 10.65
N PHE A 67 17.98 -19.40 10.57
CA PHE A 67 16.80 -18.65 11.02
C PHE A 67 15.64 -19.58 11.34
N ASP A 68 14.79 -19.14 12.24
CA ASP A 68 13.51 -19.77 12.52
C ASP A 68 12.40 -18.99 11.83
N LEU A 69 11.48 -19.70 11.20
CA LEU A 69 10.35 -19.12 10.49
C LEU A 69 9.05 -19.81 10.90
N LYS A 70 8.05 -18.98 11.19
CA LYS A 70 6.65 -19.38 11.33
C LYS A 70 5.82 -18.59 10.35
N LEU A 71 5.00 -19.24 9.54
CA LEU A 71 4.08 -18.61 8.60
C LEU A 71 2.70 -19.21 8.79
N THR A 72 1.70 -18.33 8.87
CA THR A 72 0.29 -18.73 8.95
C THR A 72 -0.50 -17.91 7.94
N SER A 73 -1.01 -18.57 6.91
CA SER A 73 -1.88 -17.97 5.89
C SER A 73 -3.35 -18.31 6.18
N PRO A 74 -4.30 -17.44 5.78
CA PRO A 74 -5.73 -17.67 6.06
C PRO A 74 -6.29 -18.88 5.32
N GLY A 75 -7.31 -19.50 5.92
CA GLY A 75 -7.97 -20.70 5.41
C GLY A 75 -7.06 -21.93 5.43
N GLU A 76 -7.19 -22.78 4.42
CA GLU A 76 -6.32 -23.94 4.20
C GLU A 76 -5.03 -23.58 3.42
N GLY A 77 -4.57 -22.30 3.54
CA GLY A 77 -3.38 -21.82 2.88
C GLY A 77 -2.08 -22.37 3.48
N LEU A 78 -0.95 -21.81 3.03
CA LEU A 78 0.36 -22.22 3.51
C LEU A 78 0.47 -21.99 5.04
N ASN A 79 0.77 -23.05 5.76
CA ASN A 79 1.00 -23.00 7.20
C ASN A 79 2.32 -23.71 7.53
N ILE A 80 3.29 -22.94 7.98
CA ILE A 80 4.61 -23.42 8.40
C ILE A 80 4.68 -23.22 9.92
N PRO A 81 4.70 -24.30 10.73
CA PRO A 81 4.97 -24.20 12.15
C PRO A 81 6.37 -23.63 12.37
N ASN A 82 6.68 -23.17 13.58
CA ASN A 82 8.01 -22.65 13.88
C ASN A 82 9.09 -23.68 13.51
N THR A 83 9.81 -23.42 12.41
CA THR A 83 10.75 -24.36 11.78
C THR A 83 12.06 -23.65 11.50
N SER A 84 13.17 -24.33 11.81
CA SER A 84 14.53 -23.81 11.58
C SER A 84 15.00 -24.12 10.16
N TYR A 85 15.55 -23.12 9.51
CA TYR A 85 16.11 -23.17 8.16
C TYR A 85 17.56 -22.71 8.16
N LYS A 86 18.29 -23.03 7.09
CA LYS A 86 19.68 -22.61 6.86
C LYS A 86 19.87 -22.22 5.42
N LYS A 87 20.72 -21.22 5.19
CA LYS A 87 21.15 -20.67 3.92
C LYS A 87 20.06 -19.92 3.18
N GLU A 88 19.19 -20.59 2.46
CA GLU A 88 18.17 -20.00 1.60
C GLU A 88 16.85 -20.72 1.74
N LEU A 89 15.76 -19.96 1.77
CA LEU A 89 14.40 -20.46 1.72
C LEU A 89 13.61 -19.60 0.73
N ILE A 90 13.01 -20.25 -0.25
CA ILE A 90 12.09 -19.60 -1.20
C ILE A 90 10.69 -20.11 -0.92
N LEU A 91 9.77 -19.19 -0.72
CA LEU A 91 8.35 -19.44 -0.53
C LEU A 91 7.54 -18.78 -1.64
N ASP A 92 6.69 -19.57 -2.24
CA ASP A 92 5.71 -19.14 -3.24
C ASP A 92 4.35 -19.73 -2.86
N TRP A 93 3.38 -18.85 -2.56
CA TRP A 93 2.04 -19.28 -2.14
C TRP A 93 0.98 -18.30 -2.60
N ALA A 94 -0.27 -18.73 -2.54
CA ALA A 94 -1.41 -17.85 -2.72
C ALA A 94 -2.34 -17.95 -1.51
N HIS A 95 -3.07 -16.88 -1.22
CA HIS A 95 -4.10 -16.91 -0.20
C HIS A 95 -5.25 -17.83 -0.63
N SER A 96 -5.65 -18.77 0.21
CA SER A 96 -6.80 -19.65 -0.06
C SER A 96 -8.13 -18.96 0.25
N GLU A 97 -8.11 -17.95 1.12
CA GLU A 97 -9.24 -17.10 1.51
C GLU A 97 -8.79 -15.67 1.67
N ASP A 98 -9.77 -14.73 1.69
CA ASP A 98 -9.49 -13.34 2.06
C ASP A 98 -9.00 -13.28 3.50
N GLY A 99 -7.95 -12.52 3.75
CA GLY A 99 -7.42 -12.39 5.11
C GLY A 99 -5.98 -11.93 5.15
N GLN A 100 -5.30 -12.31 6.21
CA GLN A 100 -3.96 -11.84 6.51
C GLN A 100 -3.01 -13.01 6.73
N THR A 101 -1.91 -13.07 5.97
CA THR A 101 -0.79 -13.94 6.30
C THR A 101 0.07 -13.28 7.37
N THR A 102 0.37 -14.02 8.42
CA THR A 102 1.30 -13.60 9.47
C THR A 102 2.59 -14.39 9.34
N ILE A 103 3.72 -13.70 9.34
CA ILE A 103 5.06 -14.26 9.23
C ILE A 103 5.86 -13.79 10.42
N LEU A 104 6.45 -14.71 11.17
CA LEU A 104 7.40 -14.44 12.24
C LEU A 104 8.74 -15.05 11.84
N ILE A 105 9.78 -14.24 11.83
CA ILE A 105 11.14 -14.68 11.48
C ILE A 105 12.08 -14.25 12.60
N GLN A 106 12.94 -15.17 13.04
CA GLN A 106 14.01 -14.92 13.99
C GLN A 106 15.34 -15.30 13.36
N ASN A 107 16.28 -14.35 13.32
CA ASN A 107 17.64 -14.64 12.88
C ASN A 107 18.42 -15.35 14.02
N THR A 108 18.65 -16.65 13.86
CA THR A 108 19.43 -17.47 14.79
C THR A 108 20.86 -17.69 14.33
N GLY A 109 21.23 -17.10 13.18
CA GLY A 109 22.58 -17.14 12.61
C GLY A 109 23.52 -16.08 13.16
N ALA A 110 24.77 -16.16 12.75
CA ALA A 110 25.81 -15.20 13.14
C ALA A 110 25.92 -13.99 12.19
N SER A 111 25.36 -14.07 10.99
CA SER A 111 25.31 -13.00 9.99
C SER A 111 23.95 -12.34 9.91
N GLU A 112 23.87 -11.24 9.17
CA GLU A 112 22.59 -10.60 8.82
C GLU A 112 21.73 -11.54 7.98
N LEU A 113 20.43 -11.44 8.17
CA LEU A 113 19.40 -12.18 7.43
C LEU A 113 18.75 -11.22 6.42
N GLU A 114 18.83 -11.54 5.14
CA GLU A 114 18.21 -10.76 4.08
C GLU A 114 16.87 -11.39 3.67
N ILE A 115 15.85 -10.56 3.56
CA ILE A 115 14.51 -10.96 3.14
C ILE A 115 14.12 -10.12 1.94
N THR A 116 13.82 -10.76 0.82
CA THR A 116 13.22 -10.15 -0.36
C THR A 116 11.79 -10.67 -0.49
N ALA A 117 10.82 -9.77 -0.42
CA ALA A 117 9.41 -10.11 -0.53
C ALA A 117 8.77 -9.38 -1.72
N ASN A 118 8.02 -10.11 -2.53
CA ASN A 118 7.13 -9.57 -3.55
C ASN A 118 5.71 -10.00 -3.19
N THR A 119 4.96 -9.06 -2.63
CA THR A 119 3.64 -9.32 -2.05
C THR A 119 2.55 -8.56 -2.80
N ASN A 120 1.41 -9.19 -2.99
CA ASN A 120 0.21 -8.56 -3.50
C ASN A 120 -0.76 -8.35 -2.34
N GLN A 121 -0.91 -7.10 -1.93
CA GLN A 121 -1.69 -6.72 -0.75
C GLN A 121 -2.98 -5.99 -1.12
N THR A 122 -3.99 -6.09 -0.25
CA THR A 122 -5.17 -5.24 -0.33
C THR A 122 -4.77 -3.78 -0.07
N PRO A 123 -5.25 -2.83 -0.89
CA PRO A 123 -5.04 -1.41 -0.64
C PRO A 123 -5.53 -1.00 0.75
N ASP A 124 -4.83 -0.04 1.36
CA ASP A 124 -5.23 0.50 2.65
C ASP A 124 -6.57 1.25 2.52
N PRO A 125 -7.62 0.89 3.28
CA PRO A 125 -8.90 1.60 3.26
C PRO A 125 -8.80 3.09 3.59
N PHE A 126 -7.79 3.49 4.37
CA PHE A 126 -7.55 4.91 4.68
C PHE A 126 -7.07 5.69 3.45
N GLY A 127 -6.36 5.04 2.50
CA GLY A 127 -5.95 5.64 1.24
C GLY A 127 -7.16 6.13 0.44
N ILE A 128 -8.21 5.32 0.33
CA ILE A 128 -9.45 5.67 -0.37
C ILE A 128 -10.10 6.92 0.25
N THR A 129 -10.19 6.96 1.59
CA THR A 129 -10.77 8.10 2.31
C THR A 129 -9.96 9.37 2.07
N PHE A 130 -8.63 9.28 2.09
CA PHE A 130 -7.74 10.39 1.80
C PHE A 130 -7.93 10.90 0.37
N ASP A 131 -7.99 10.02 -0.62
CA ASP A 131 -8.19 10.37 -2.03
C ASP A 131 -9.52 11.11 -2.24
N PHE A 132 -10.60 10.65 -1.61
CA PHE A 132 -11.88 11.36 -1.64
C PHE A 132 -11.80 12.75 -1.00
N MET A 133 -11.08 12.91 0.10
CA MET A 133 -10.88 14.22 0.72
C MET A 133 -10.10 15.18 -0.20
N VAL A 134 -9.08 14.68 -0.88
CA VAL A 134 -8.30 15.47 -1.86
C VAL A 134 -9.18 15.91 -3.02
N ILE A 135 -9.93 14.99 -3.64
CA ILE A 135 -10.84 15.31 -4.75
C ILE A 135 -11.89 16.33 -4.32
N THR A 136 -12.51 16.12 -3.15
CA THR A 136 -13.53 17.03 -2.61
C THR A 136 -12.96 18.44 -2.39
N SER A 137 -11.73 18.54 -1.88
CA SER A 137 -11.05 19.83 -1.71
C SER A 137 -10.86 20.55 -3.06
N GLY A 138 -10.45 19.82 -4.09
CA GLY A 138 -10.32 20.38 -5.45
C GLY A 138 -11.66 20.86 -6.02
N VAL A 139 -12.74 20.10 -5.81
CA VAL A 139 -14.11 20.49 -6.24
C VAL A 139 -14.57 21.74 -5.52
N ILE A 140 -14.32 21.88 -4.22
CA ILE A 140 -14.66 23.07 -3.43
C ILE A 140 -13.91 24.30 -3.99
N ILE A 141 -12.60 24.18 -4.26
CA ILE A 141 -11.79 25.26 -4.83
C ILE A 141 -12.33 25.69 -6.19
N LEU A 142 -12.68 24.74 -7.06
CA LEU A 142 -13.30 25.02 -8.35
C LEU A 142 -14.64 25.74 -8.20
N GLY A 143 -15.51 25.21 -7.31
CA GLY A 143 -16.84 25.78 -7.06
C GLY A 143 -16.78 27.23 -6.59
N PHE A 144 -15.91 27.53 -5.63
CA PHE A 144 -15.70 28.90 -5.17
C PHE A 144 -15.14 29.81 -6.29
N SER A 145 -14.15 29.32 -7.05
CA SER A 145 -13.51 30.09 -8.13
C SER A 145 -14.50 30.45 -9.23
N LEU A 146 -15.41 29.53 -9.60
CA LEU A 146 -16.47 29.76 -10.56
C LEU A 146 -17.60 30.62 -9.98
N GLY A 147 -17.98 30.39 -8.72
CA GLY A 147 -19.03 31.11 -8.03
C GLY A 147 -18.74 32.63 -7.93
N PHE A 148 -17.49 33.01 -7.70
CA PHE A 148 -17.06 34.44 -7.73
C PHE A 148 -17.14 35.06 -9.11
N THR A 149 -17.03 34.26 -10.17
CA THR A 149 -17.14 34.76 -11.54
C THR A 149 -18.59 35.03 -11.95
N LEU A 150 -19.54 34.22 -11.45
CA LEU A 150 -20.98 34.34 -11.74
C LEU A 150 -21.65 35.48 -10.97
N ARG A 151 -21.10 35.84 -9.81
CA ARG A 151 -21.56 37.00 -9.01
C ARG A 151 -20.81 38.29 -9.38
N LYS A 152 -20.84 38.72 -10.62
CA LYS A 152 -20.49 40.11 -10.92
C LYS A 152 -21.55 41.01 -10.26
N PRO A 153 -21.16 41.93 -9.34
CA PRO A 153 -22.09 42.95 -8.91
C PRO A 153 -22.54 43.69 -10.17
N LYS A 154 -23.84 43.76 -10.43
CA LYS A 154 -24.39 44.73 -11.38
C LYS A 154 -23.94 46.09 -10.85
N GLY A 155 -23.02 46.74 -11.56
CA GLY A 155 -22.58 48.08 -11.22
C GLY A 155 -23.78 49.00 -11.19
N PHE A 156 -23.77 49.89 -10.25
CA PHE A 156 -24.61 51.08 -10.23
C PHE A 156 -24.18 52.00 -11.38
#